data_338942bcbf7ab13281b3b4ddf95ac03d
#
_entry.id   338942bcbf7ab13281b3b4ddf95ac03d
#
_cell.length_a   1.000
_cell.length_b   1.000
_cell.length_c   1.000
_cell.angle_alpha   90.00
_cell.angle_beta   90.00
_cell.angle_gamma   90.00
#
_symmetry.space_group_name_H-M   'P 1'
#
loop_
_entity.id
_entity.type
_entity.pdbx_description
1 polymer ?
#
loop_
_entity_poly.entity_id
_entity_poly.type
_entity_poly.pdbx_seq_one_letter_code
_entity_poly.pdbx_strand_id
1 'polypeptide(L)'
;RDSSTSRGLGDVYKRQAFYSDLDEACLKNEGRSITDLIESGNYKAVVSNLLEAKGLNYGSLPKGLLKFHRYATNNRTAMEEHLTEGALYAASSDGEVNIHFTVSHEHLADFKALVAKKKADYERRYGVRYHISFSEQKPSTDTIAVDANNEPFRENGRPLFRPGGHGALIENLNDIDAEIIFVKNIDNVVPDRLKEPTVRFKKIIGGVLVSLQTEINRYITMLKSGKYTIDDLREMIQFLHKKLFVRNEETKHLEDAELALYLLRKLNRPIRVCGMVRNSGEPGGGPFIAYNQDGTTSLQILESSQIDMSNPDAKEQFESGTHFNPVDLVCAVRDNKGEKYDLPKYVDKNTGFISLKSKNGRELKALELPGLWNGAMSDWSTVFVEVPAETFNPVKTVNDLLRPQHQ
;
A
#
# COMPACT_ATOMS: atom_id res chain seq x y z
N ARG A 1 -40.37 21.65 5.58
CA ARG A 1 -39.24 21.68 4.63
C ARG A 1 -38.18 22.54 5.29
N ASP A 2 -37.19 21.87 5.87
CA ASP A 2 -36.21 22.49 6.74
C ASP A 2 -35.15 23.24 5.91
N SER A 3 -35.18 24.57 5.97
CA SER A 3 -34.14 25.44 5.41
C SER A 3 -32.76 25.28 6.08
N SER A 4 -32.70 24.55 7.19
CA SER A 4 -31.47 24.25 7.92
C SER A 4 -30.62 23.20 7.22
N THR A 5 -31.22 22.21 6.51
CA THR A 5 -30.49 21.13 5.79
C THR A 5 -29.80 21.65 4.55
N SER A 6 -30.35 22.62 3.83
CA SER A 6 -29.70 23.19 2.64
C SER A 6 -28.52 24.12 2.98
N ARG A 7 -28.58 24.83 4.12
CA ARG A 7 -27.48 25.64 4.63
C ARG A 7 -26.29 24.76 5.09
N GLY A 8 -26.58 23.63 5.75
CA GLY A 8 -25.58 22.69 6.18
C GLY A 8 -24.79 22.06 5.03
N LEU A 9 -25.47 21.69 3.93
CA LEU A 9 -24.85 21.17 2.72
C LEU A 9 -23.93 22.21 2.04
N GLY A 10 -24.38 23.44 1.90
CA GLY A 10 -23.60 24.54 1.32
C GLY A 10 -22.30 24.81 2.10
N ASP A 11 -22.32 24.77 3.43
CA ASP A 11 -21.16 24.99 4.27
C ASP A 11 -20.16 23.81 4.22
N VAL A 12 -20.66 22.59 4.06
CA VAL A 12 -19.83 21.39 3.90
C VAL A 12 -19.06 21.44 2.58
N TYR A 13 -19.68 21.80 1.46
CA TYR A 13 -19.00 21.93 0.17
C TYR A 13 -17.92 23.02 0.18
N LYS A 14 -18.18 24.16 0.83
CA LYS A 14 -17.21 25.26 0.93
C LYS A 14 -15.92 24.90 1.64
N ARG A 15 -15.91 23.82 2.44
CA ARG A 15 -14.73 23.33 3.15
C ARG A 15 -13.84 22.43 2.29
N GLN A 16 -14.32 21.93 1.14
CA GLN A 16 -13.57 21.03 0.29
C GLN A 16 -12.41 21.73 -0.42
N ALA A 17 -11.29 21.03 -0.53
CA ALA A 17 -10.08 21.53 -1.19
C ALA A 17 -10.30 21.88 -2.68
N PHE A 18 -11.27 21.25 -3.31
CA PHE A 18 -11.63 21.47 -4.73
C PHE A 18 -12.80 22.44 -4.93
N TYR A 19 -13.34 23.05 -3.87
CA TYR A 19 -14.55 23.89 -3.99
C TYR A 19 -14.39 25.02 -4.99
N SER A 20 -13.31 25.79 -4.92
CA SER A 20 -13.09 26.93 -5.82
C SER A 20 -12.95 26.50 -7.27
N ASP A 21 -12.25 25.37 -7.52
CA ASP A 21 -12.11 24.84 -8.89
C ASP A 21 -13.45 24.34 -9.43
N LEU A 22 -14.27 23.73 -8.57
CA LEU A 22 -15.60 23.25 -8.96
C LEU A 22 -16.56 24.42 -9.21
N ASP A 23 -16.50 25.47 -8.41
CA ASP A 23 -17.31 26.67 -8.61
C ASP A 23 -16.96 27.36 -9.94
N GLU A 24 -15.67 27.50 -10.24
CA GLU A 24 -15.18 28.01 -11.51
C GLU A 24 -15.68 27.16 -12.69
N ALA A 25 -15.62 25.83 -12.57
CA ALA A 25 -16.13 24.91 -13.59
C ALA A 25 -17.64 25.06 -13.79
N CYS A 26 -18.43 25.21 -12.72
CA CYS A 26 -19.87 25.46 -12.79
C CYS A 26 -20.19 26.82 -13.45
N LEU A 27 -19.50 27.87 -13.07
CA LEU A 27 -19.64 29.19 -13.71
C LEU A 27 -19.35 29.13 -15.19
N LYS A 28 -18.28 28.45 -15.59
CA LYS A 28 -17.86 28.30 -16.99
C LYS A 28 -18.86 27.48 -17.82
N ASN A 29 -19.33 26.36 -17.29
CA ASN A 29 -20.13 25.38 -18.05
C ASN A 29 -21.64 25.62 -17.94
N GLU A 30 -22.11 26.14 -16.82
CA GLU A 30 -23.53 26.31 -16.53
C GLU A 30 -23.95 27.81 -16.40
N GLY A 31 -22.98 28.73 -16.35
CA GLY A 31 -23.21 30.17 -16.15
C GLY A 31 -23.69 30.50 -14.74
N ARG A 32 -23.57 29.59 -13.78
CA ARG A 32 -24.09 29.70 -12.42
C ARG A 32 -23.12 29.15 -11.39
N SER A 33 -23.10 29.76 -10.19
CA SER A 33 -22.28 29.26 -9.08
C SER A 33 -22.80 27.93 -8.52
N ILE A 34 -21.99 27.21 -7.76
CA ILE A 34 -22.42 26.00 -7.02
C ILE A 34 -23.60 26.37 -6.11
N THR A 35 -23.54 27.51 -5.41
CA THR A 35 -24.57 27.95 -4.51
C THR A 35 -25.91 28.12 -5.24
N ASP A 36 -25.95 28.84 -6.37
CA ASP A 36 -27.13 29.01 -7.18
C ASP A 36 -27.71 27.71 -7.72
N LEU A 37 -26.83 26.79 -8.13
CA LEU A 37 -27.25 25.49 -8.64
C LEU A 37 -27.88 24.62 -7.53
N ILE A 38 -27.30 24.64 -6.33
CA ILE A 38 -27.83 23.91 -5.17
C ILE A 38 -29.17 24.51 -4.71
N GLU A 39 -29.25 25.81 -4.59
CA GLU A 39 -30.49 26.50 -4.19
C GLU A 39 -31.66 26.27 -5.15
N SER A 40 -31.34 26.11 -6.44
CA SER A 40 -32.35 25.76 -7.46
C SER A 40 -32.64 24.26 -7.58
N GLY A 41 -31.96 23.42 -6.76
CA GLY A 41 -32.12 21.95 -6.79
C GLY A 41 -31.42 21.26 -7.98
N ASN A 42 -30.58 21.98 -8.72
CA ASN A 42 -29.84 21.39 -9.86
C ASN A 42 -28.54 20.71 -9.42
N TYR A 43 -28.66 19.72 -8.54
CA TYR A 43 -27.52 18.93 -8.04
C TYR A 43 -26.80 18.15 -9.14
N LYS A 44 -27.53 17.73 -10.19
CA LYS A 44 -26.95 16.99 -11.32
C LYS A 44 -25.87 17.79 -12.02
N ALA A 45 -26.07 19.09 -12.22
CA ALA A 45 -25.08 19.96 -12.85
C ALA A 45 -23.80 20.05 -11.99
N VAL A 46 -23.94 20.17 -10.66
CA VAL A 46 -22.78 20.21 -9.75
C VAL A 46 -22.00 18.90 -9.79
N VAL A 47 -22.69 17.76 -9.68
CA VAL A 47 -22.06 16.43 -9.71
C VAL A 47 -21.39 16.16 -11.07
N SER A 48 -22.03 16.55 -12.18
CA SER A 48 -21.48 16.41 -13.53
C SER A 48 -20.19 17.23 -13.69
N ASN A 49 -20.16 18.48 -13.19
CA ASN A 49 -18.94 19.30 -13.21
C ASN A 49 -17.83 18.77 -12.27
N LEU A 50 -18.16 18.03 -11.22
CA LEU A 50 -17.18 17.36 -10.38
C LEU A 50 -16.58 16.12 -11.07
N LEU A 51 -17.42 15.25 -11.62
CA LEU A 51 -17.03 13.91 -12.04
C LEU A 51 -16.63 13.78 -13.51
N GLU A 52 -17.24 14.58 -14.41
CA GLU A 52 -17.06 14.43 -15.86
C GLU A 52 -15.95 15.33 -16.42
N ALA A 53 -15.46 14.96 -17.62
CA ALA A 53 -14.36 15.64 -18.30
C ALA A 53 -14.63 17.12 -18.64
N LYS A 54 -15.89 17.53 -18.73
CA LYS A 54 -16.25 18.96 -18.92
C LYS A 54 -15.89 19.85 -17.73
N GLY A 55 -15.76 19.26 -16.54
CA GLY A 55 -15.41 19.96 -15.30
C GLY A 55 -14.08 19.45 -14.75
N LEU A 56 -14.07 18.98 -13.50
CA LEU A 56 -12.85 18.55 -12.79
C LEU A 56 -12.39 17.13 -13.16
N ASN A 57 -13.23 16.34 -13.80
CA ASN A 57 -12.92 14.96 -14.22
C ASN A 57 -12.55 14.02 -13.04
N TYR A 58 -13.05 14.29 -11.84
CA TYR A 58 -12.68 13.49 -10.66
C TYR A 58 -13.18 12.04 -10.71
N GLY A 59 -14.14 11.72 -11.60
CA GLY A 59 -14.57 10.36 -11.86
C GLY A 59 -13.54 9.47 -12.57
N SER A 60 -12.59 10.08 -13.30
CA SER A 60 -11.59 9.36 -14.12
C SER A 60 -10.16 9.58 -13.66
N LEU A 61 -9.88 10.67 -12.91
CA LEU A 61 -8.53 10.96 -12.42
C LEU A 61 -8.13 10.02 -11.27
N PRO A 62 -6.85 9.61 -11.21
CA PRO A 62 -6.36 8.83 -10.10
C PRO A 62 -6.28 9.68 -8.83
N LYS A 63 -6.45 9.03 -7.67
CA LYS A 63 -6.50 9.71 -6.36
C LYS A 63 -5.32 10.63 -6.09
N GLY A 64 -4.12 10.28 -6.57
CA GLY A 64 -2.92 11.09 -6.40
C GLY A 64 -3.02 12.51 -6.96
N LEU A 65 -3.86 12.73 -7.98
CA LEU A 65 -4.07 14.01 -8.64
C LEU A 65 -5.27 14.79 -8.10
N LEU A 66 -6.07 14.20 -7.20
CA LEU A 66 -7.22 14.86 -6.61
C LEU A 66 -6.79 15.76 -5.44
N LYS A 67 -7.38 16.94 -5.33
CA LYS A 67 -7.18 17.83 -4.18
C LYS A 67 -7.89 17.26 -2.96
N PHE A 68 -7.11 16.89 -1.97
CA PHE A 68 -7.59 16.28 -0.73
C PHE A 68 -7.75 17.30 0.40
N HIS A 69 -6.78 18.20 0.59
CA HIS A 69 -6.73 19.04 1.78
C HIS A 69 -6.61 20.52 1.43
N ARG A 70 -7.36 21.30 2.20
CA ARG A 70 -7.40 22.77 2.09
C ARG A 70 -6.34 23.38 3.00
N TYR A 71 -5.61 24.35 2.46
CA TYR A 71 -4.64 25.16 3.17
C TYR A 71 -4.90 26.65 2.87
N ALA A 72 -4.37 27.53 3.72
CA ALA A 72 -4.58 28.97 3.58
C ALA A 72 -4.11 29.53 2.23
N THR A 73 -2.99 29.03 1.71
CA THR A 73 -2.35 29.56 0.50
C THR A 73 -2.41 28.63 -0.71
N ASN A 74 -2.53 27.31 -0.49
CA ASN A 74 -2.48 26.34 -1.58
C ASN A 74 -3.06 25.01 -1.16
N ASN A 75 -4.14 24.58 -1.84
CA ASN A 75 -4.75 23.30 -1.59
C ASN A 75 -3.87 22.17 -2.19
N ARG A 76 -3.76 21.05 -1.47
CA ARG A 76 -2.87 19.95 -1.83
C ARG A 76 -3.61 18.76 -2.39
N THR A 77 -3.03 18.17 -3.42
CA THR A 77 -3.38 16.82 -3.90
C THR A 77 -2.83 15.76 -2.95
N ALA A 78 -3.35 14.52 -3.06
CA ALA A 78 -2.81 13.41 -2.30
C ALA A 78 -1.31 13.19 -2.59
N MET A 79 -0.86 13.34 -3.84
CA MET A 79 0.56 13.25 -4.18
C MET A 79 1.40 14.32 -3.46
N GLU A 80 0.92 15.56 -3.38
CA GLU A 80 1.63 16.64 -2.66
C GLU A 80 1.76 16.33 -1.16
N GLU A 81 0.78 15.65 -0.56
CA GLU A 81 0.89 15.19 0.84
C GLU A 81 2.00 14.15 1.01
N HIS A 82 2.23 13.28 0.02
CA HIS A 82 3.37 12.35 0.03
C HIS A 82 4.72 13.06 -0.15
N LEU A 83 4.79 14.17 -0.89
CA LEU A 83 6.00 14.99 -0.93
C LEU A 83 6.35 15.52 0.47
N THR A 84 5.35 16.03 1.18
CA THR A 84 5.52 16.48 2.58
C THR A 84 5.97 15.33 3.49
N GLU A 85 5.30 14.20 3.44
CA GLU A 85 5.64 13.03 4.26
C GLU A 85 7.06 12.52 3.96
N GLY A 86 7.46 12.45 2.69
CA GLY A 86 8.81 12.06 2.29
C GLY A 86 9.89 12.93 2.94
N ALA A 87 9.70 14.25 2.97
CA ALA A 87 10.61 15.16 3.64
C ALA A 87 10.65 14.96 5.16
N LEU A 88 9.53 14.56 5.78
CA LEU A 88 9.42 14.49 7.24
C LEU A 88 9.98 13.18 7.84
N TYR A 89 9.93 12.05 7.12
CA TYR A 89 10.44 10.79 7.66
C TYR A 89 11.37 9.98 6.74
N ALA A 90 11.48 10.33 5.46
CA ALA A 90 12.28 9.58 4.48
C ALA A 90 13.46 10.36 3.90
N ALA A 91 13.76 11.54 4.45
CA ALA A 91 14.95 12.29 4.06
C ALA A 91 16.21 11.63 4.64
N SER A 92 17.25 11.51 3.82
CA SER A 92 18.59 11.12 4.26
C SER A 92 19.27 12.24 5.06
N SER A 93 20.42 11.94 5.68
CA SER A 93 21.16 12.91 6.49
C SER A 93 21.67 14.11 5.70
N ASP A 94 21.85 13.97 4.40
CA ASP A 94 22.27 15.01 3.44
C ASP A 94 21.09 15.70 2.74
N GLY A 95 19.86 15.41 3.19
CA GLY A 95 18.64 16.07 2.72
C GLY A 95 18.09 15.54 1.39
N GLU A 96 18.54 14.38 0.94
CA GLU A 96 17.98 13.74 -0.26
C GLU A 96 16.70 12.97 0.09
N VAL A 97 15.65 13.13 -0.73
CA VAL A 97 14.35 12.45 -0.57
C VAL A 97 14.01 11.71 -1.85
N ASN A 98 13.95 10.38 -1.77
CA ASN A 98 13.57 9.55 -2.89
C ASN A 98 12.11 9.13 -2.74
N ILE A 99 11.28 9.39 -3.76
CA ILE A 99 9.87 8.97 -3.81
C ILE A 99 9.61 8.29 -5.14
N HIS A 100 8.96 7.13 -5.07
CA HIS A 100 8.55 6.39 -6.24
C HIS A 100 7.03 6.24 -6.28
N PHE A 101 6.41 6.56 -7.42
CA PHE A 101 4.99 6.35 -7.65
C PHE A 101 4.78 5.31 -8.75
N THR A 102 3.93 4.32 -8.49
CA THR A 102 3.41 3.45 -9.54
C THR A 102 2.08 4.02 -10.02
N VAL A 103 2.00 4.30 -11.31
CA VAL A 103 0.87 5.02 -11.92
C VAL A 103 0.39 4.28 -13.17
N SER A 104 -0.84 4.55 -13.61
CA SER A 104 -1.32 4.07 -14.91
C SER A 104 -0.71 4.88 -16.05
N HIS A 105 -0.53 4.23 -17.19
CA HIS A 105 0.07 4.82 -18.39
C HIS A 105 -0.63 6.13 -18.82
N GLU A 106 -1.94 6.13 -18.82
CA GLU A 106 -2.79 7.25 -19.26
C GLU A 106 -2.64 8.51 -18.40
N HIS A 107 -2.19 8.38 -17.15
CA HIS A 107 -2.01 9.50 -16.21
C HIS A 107 -0.56 9.86 -15.91
N LEU A 108 0.40 9.13 -16.45
CA LEU A 108 1.83 9.37 -16.22
C LEU A 108 2.25 10.81 -16.54
N ALA A 109 1.76 11.34 -17.67
CA ALA A 109 2.06 12.72 -18.09
C ALA A 109 1.53 13.75 -17.07
N ASP A 110 0.32 13.54 -16.55
CA ASP A 110 -0.30 14.44 -15.57
C ASP A 110 0.47 14.43 -14.24
N PHE A 111 0.92 13.27 -13.78
CA PHE A 111 1.77 13.17 -12.59
C PHE A 111 3.11 13.90 -12.79
N LYS A 112 3.77 13.69 -13.92
CA LYS A 112 5.03 14.40 -14.24
C LYS A 112 4.84 15.91 -14.30
N ALA A 113 3.73 16.38 -14.88
CA ALA A 113 3.40 17.81 -14.93
C ALA A 113 3.20 18.41 -13.54
N LEU A 114 2.49 17.69 -12.65
CA LEU A 114 2.31 18.13 -11.27
C LEU A 114 3.64 18.22 -10.52
N VAL A 115 4.51 17.21 -10.66
CA VAL A 115 5.86 17.23 -10.07
C VAL A 115 6.66 18.43 -10.59
N ALA A 116 6.71 18.64 -11.91
CA ALA A 116 7.45 19.77 -12.51
C ALA A 116 6.97 21.11 -11.96
N LYS A 117 5.67 21.26 -11.71
CA LYS A 117 5.07 22.48 -11.18
C LYS A 117 5.37 22.70 -9.70
N LYS A 118 5.46 21.63 -8.89
CA LYS A 118 5.44 21.72 -7.42
C LYS A 118 6.77 21.44 -6.75
N LYS A 119 7.63 20.63 -7.35
CA LYS A 119 8.87 20.12 -6.74
C LYS A 119 9.72 21.22 -6.11
N ALA A 120 10.00 22.28 -6.87
CA ALA A 120 10.88 23.35 -6.41
C ALA A 120 10.33 24.10 -5.16
N ASP A 121 9.00 24.23 -5.05
CA ASP A 121 8.37 24.87 -3.89
C ASP A 121 8.53 24.01 -2.63
N TYR A 122 8.35 22.69 -2.77
CA TYR A 122 8.54 21.74 -1.66
C TYR A 122 10.00 21.61 -1.25
N GLU A 123 10.93 21.61 -2.20
CA GLU A 123 12.39 21.64 -1.91
C GLU A 123 12.77 22.85 -1.08
N ARG A 124 12.30 24.05 -1.45
CA ARG A 124 12.54 25.28 -0.68
C ARG A 124 11.88 25.22 0.70
N ARG A 125 10.64 24.70 0.78
CA ARG A 125 9.88 24.65 2.03
C ARG A 125 10.53 23.76 3.08
N TYR A 126 11.06 22.62 2.68
CA TYR A 126 11.62 21.62 3.60
C TYR A 126 13.16 21.58 3.62
N GLY A 127 13.82 22.34 2.77
CA GLY A 127 15.28 22.35 2.69
C GLY A 127 15.86 21.00 2.23
N VAL A 128 15.16 20.31 1.33
CA VAL A 128 15.51 18.98 0.82
C VAL A 128 15.64 18.99 -0.71
N ARG A 129 16.18 17.92 -1.25
CA ARG A 129 16.21 17.65 -2.70
C ARG A 129 15.41 16.39 -3.01
N TYR A 130 14.39 16.51 -3.86
CA TYR A 130 13.56 15.39 -4.26
C TYR A 130 14.07 14.68 -5.51
N HIS A 131 14.14 13.36 -5.44
CA HIS A 131 14.28 12.45 -6.57
C HIS A 131 12.97 11.68 -6.72
N ILE A 132 12.16 12.08 -7.68
CA ILE A 132 10.83 11.51 -7.91
C ILE A 132 10.87 10.67 -9.16
N SER A 133 10.53 9.39 -9.03
CA SER A 133 10.48 8.42 -10.12
C SER A 133 9.10 7.81 -10.26
N PHE A 134 8.83 7.27 -11.43
CA PHE A 134 7.56 6.64 -11.77
C PHE A 134 7.79 5.30 -12.44
N SER A 135 6.87 4.36 -12.19
CA SER A 135 6.75 3.13 -12.97
C SER A 135 5.29 2.84 -13.28
N GLU A 136 5.08 1.96 -14.22
CA GLU A 136 3.78 1.40 -14.58
C GLU A 136 3.77 -0.08 -14.25
N GLN A 137 2.60 -0.65 -13.97
CA GLN A 137 2.48 -2.10 -13.85
C GLN A 137 2.96 -2.74 -15.15
N LYS A 138 3.86 -3.72 -15.04
CA LYS A 138 4.47 -4.35 -16.23
C LYS A 138 3.45 -5.21 -16.97
N PRO A 139 3.29 -5.04 -18.29
CA PRO A 139 2.39 -5.88 -19.09
C PRO A 139 2.72 -7.37 -19.03
N SER A 140 3.97 -7.74 -18.73
CA SER A 140 4.40 -9.13 -18.51
C SER A 140 3.74 -9.79 -17.32
N THR A 141 3.13 -9.02 -16.41
CA THR A 141 2.39 -9.50 -15.23
C THR A 141 0.89 -9.66 -15.50
N ASP A 142 0.42 -9.32 -16.68
CA ASP A 142 -0.97 -9.52 -17.07
C ASP A 142 -1.30 -11.00 -17.15
N THR A 143 -2.51 -11.36 -16.76
CA THR A 143 -3.00 -12.73 -16.75
C THR A 143 -4.09 -12.93 -17.79
N ILE A 144 -4.14 -14.12 -18.39
CA ILE A 144 -5.17 -14.44 -19.36
C ILE A 144 -6.52 -14.59 -18.67
N ALA A 145 -7.56 -13.96 -19.22
CA ALA A 145 -8.94 -14.21 -18.79
C ALA A 145 -9.48 -15.47 -19.47
N VAL A 146 -10.30 -16.23 -18.74
CA VAL A 146 -10.98 -17.41 -19.27
C VAL A 146 -12.49 -17.32 -19.05
N ASP A 147 -13.26 -18.07 -19.82
CA ASP A 147 -14.70 -18.21 -19.66
C ASP A 147 -15.09 -19.24 -18.56
N ALA A 148 -16.37 -19.54 -18.44
CA ALA A 148 -16.87 -20.50 -17.46
C ALA A 148 -16.29 -21.91 -17.62
N ASN A 149 -15.87 -22.29 -18.85
CA ASN A 149 -15.31 -23.59 -19.21
C ASN A 149 -13.78 -23.63 -19.12
N ASN A 150 -13.15 -22.55 -18.61
CA ASN A 150 -11.70 -22.36 -18.59
C ASN A 150 -11.04 -22.24 -19.97
N GLU A 151 -11.83 -21.93 -21.01
CA GLU A 151 -11.29 -21.60 -22.34
C GLU A 151 -10.89 -20.12 -22.41
N PRO A 152 -9.84 -19.74 -23.17
CA PRO A 152 -9.42 -18.37 -23.28
C PRO A 152 -10.58 -17.45 -23.70
N PHE A 153 -10.88 -16.46 -22.85
CA PHE A 153 -11.87 -15.43 -23.19
C PHE A 153 -11.35 -14.61 -24.36
N ARG A 154 -12.13 -14.54 -25.44
CA ARG A 154 -11.73 -13.85 -26.66
C ARG A 154 -12.58 -12.61 -26.91
N GLU A 155 -11.89 -11.55 -27.30
CA GLU A 155 -12.47 -10.30 -27.79
C GLU A 155 -11.93 -10.06 -29.20
N ASN A 156 -12.81 -9.92 -30.16
CA ASN A 156 -12.42 -9.77 -31.60
C ASN A 156 -11.44 -10.87 -32.07
N GLY A 157 -11.63 -12.10 -31.63
CA GLY A 157 -10.81 -13.26 -31.98
C GLY A 157 -9.47 -13.37 -31.23
N ARG A 158 -9.10 -12.39 -30.41
CA ARG A 158 -7.85 -12.39 -29.65
C ARG A 158 -8.09 -12.74 -28.17
N PRO A 159 -7.19 -13.50 -27.52
CA PRO A 159 -7.27 -13.72 -26.10
C PRO A 159 -7.24 -12.39 -25.33
N LEU A 160 -8.05 -12.30 -24.27
CA LEU A 160 -8.08 -11.15 -23.38
C LEU A 160 -7.09 -11.35 -22.24
N PHE A 161 -6.18 -10.40 -22.09
CA PHE A 161 -5.30 -10.29 -20.92
C PHE A 161 -5.81 -9.19 -19.99
N ARG A 162 -5.62 -9.36 -18.69
CA ARG A 162 -6.03 -8.42 -17.67
C ARG A 162 -4.91 -8.20 -16.66
N PRO A 163 -4.83 -7.00 -16.07
CA PRO A 163 -3.90 -6.75 -14.97
C PRO A 163 -4.04 -7.81 -13.87
N GLY A 164 -2.92 -8.30 -13.39
CA GLY A 164 -2.85 -9.36 -12.37
C GLY A 164 -3.14 -8.91 -10.94
N GLY A 165 -3.72 -7.73 -10.75
CA GLY A 165 -3.98 -7.14 -9.44
C GLY A 165 -2.72 -6.49 -8.82
N HIS A 166 -2.84 -6.05 -7.55
CA HIS A 166 -1.74 -5.34 -6.88
C HIS A 166 -0.51 -6.24 -6.60
N GLY A 167 -0.66 -7.55 -6.66
CA GLY A 167 0.46 -8.49 -6.56
C GLY A 167 1.48 -8.35 -7.67
N ALA A 168 1.07 -7.90 -8.85
CA ALA A 168 1.97 -7.58 -9.96
C ALA A 168 3.02 -6.52 -9.60
N LEU A 169 2.73 -5.67 -8.62
CA LEU A 169 3.62 -4.59 -8.18
C LEU A 169 4.87 -5.07 -7.46
N ILE A 170 4.99 -6.35 -7.13
CA ILE A 170 6.25 -6.92 -6.63
C ILE A 170 7.39 -6.73 -7.64
N GLU A 171 7.10 -6.79 -8.93
CA GLU A 171 8.05 -6.52 -10.01
C GLU A 171 8.51 -5.05 -10.02
N ASN A 172 7.59 -4.13 -9.75
CA ASN A 172 7.91 -2.70 -9.63
C ASN A 172 8.77 -2.44 -8.39
N LEU A 173 8.44 -3.06 -7.25
CA LEU A 173 9.22 -2.97 -6.02
C LEU A 173 10.63 -3.55 -6.22
N ASN A 174 10.75 -4.64 -6.97
CA ASN A 174 12.02 -5.28 -7.29
C ASN A 174 12.97 -4.38 -8.09
N ASP A 175 12.43 -3.45 -8.87
CA ASP A 175 13.23 -2.51 -9.67
C ASP A 175 13.74 -1.30 -8.87
N ILE A 176 13.22 -1.07 -7.66
CA ILE A 176 13.64 0.06 -6.83
C ILE A 176 15.03 -0.19 -6.25
N ASP A 177 15.93 0.76 -6.47
CA ASP A 177 17.29 0.75 -5.93
C ASP A 177 17.35 1.55 -4.62
N ALA A 178 17.07 0.88 -3.52
CA ALA A 178 17.11 1.46 -2.18
C ALA A 178 17.47 0.40 -1.12
N GLU A 179 17.99 0.84 0.02
CA GLU A 179 18.26 -0.01 1.17
C GLU A 179 17.01 -0.25 2.01
N ILE A 180 16.26 0.82 2.26
CA ILE A 180 15.02 0.81 3.04
C ILE A 180 13.93 1.47 2.21
N ILE A 181 12.76 0.82 2.14
CA ILE A 181 11.62 1.30 1.35
C ILE A 181 10.40 1.35 2.26
N PHE A 182 9.85 2.55 2.44
CA PHE A 182 8.53 2.74 3.03
C PHE A 182 7.46 2.54 1.95
N VAL A 183 6.48 1.68 2.22
CA VAL A 183 5.36 1.42 1.31
C VAL A 183 4.08 1.94 1.94
N LYS A 184 3.33 2.74 1.19
CA LYS A 184 2.09 3.36 1.65
C LYS A 184 1.11 3.52 0.49
N ASN A 185 -0.19 3.40 0.78
CA ASN A 185 -1.23 3.72 -0.19
C ASN A 185 -1.30 5.22 -0.44
N ILE A 186 -1.54 5.61 -1.69
CA ILE A 186 -1.62 7.00 -2.14
C ILE A 186 -2.71 7.81 -1.42
N ASP A 187 -3.79 7.14 -1.01
CA ASP A 187 -4.97 7.77 -0.43
C ASP A 187 -4.96 7.87 1.11
N ASN A 188 -3.95 7.27 1.76
CA ASN A 188 -3.83 7.32 3.21
C ASN A 188 -2.96 8.50 3.64
N VAL A 189 -3.50 9.69 3.59
CA VAL A 189 -2.83 10.94 3.93
C VAL A 189 -3.74 11.85 4.75
N VAL A 190 -3.14 12.73 5.53
CA VAL A 190 -3.83 13.71 6.37
C VAL A 190 -3.22 15.10 6.20
N PRO A 191 -3.94 16.19 6.55
CA PRO A 191 -3.36 17.53 6.56
C PRO A 191 -2.26 17.68 7.62
N ASP A 192 -1.40 18.70 7.44
CA ASP A 192 -0.20 18.91 8.27
C ASP A 192 -0.46 18.87 9.77
N ARG A 193 -1.60 19.42 10.22
CA ARG A 193 -1.98 19.44 11.63
C ARG A 193 -2.15 18.06 12.27
N LEU A 194 -2.34 17.01 11.47
CA LEU A 194 -2.56 15.62 11.91
C LEU A 194 -1.41 14.68 11.52
N LYS A 195 -0.31 15.17 10.92
CA LYS A 195 0.78 14.33 10.42
C LYS A 195 1.71 13.79 11.51
N GLU A 196 1.75 14.41 12.70
CA GLU A 196 2.70 14.02 13.74
C GLU A 196 2.65 12.52 14.08
N PRO A 197 1.49 11.89 14.34
CA PRO A 197 1.43 10.45 14.61
C PRO A 197 1.96 9.61 13.44
N THR A 198 1.62 9.95 12.20
CA THR A 198 2.12 9.26 11.01
C THR A 198 3.65 9.32 10.94
N VAL A 199 4.23 10.50 11.05
CA VAL A 199 5.69 10.70 11.00
C VAL A 199 6.40 9.94 12.11
N ARG A 200 5.89 10.05 13.33
CA ARG A 200 6.45 9.39 14.51
C ARG A 200 6.46 7.87 14.35
N PHE A 201 5.32 7.28 13.99
CA PHE A 201 5.21 5.82 13.87
C PHE A 201 5.91 5.27 12.63
N LYS A 202 6.01 6.03 11.55
CA LYS A 202 6.91 5.70 10.41
C LYS A 202 8.36 5.57 10.87
N LYS A 203 8.85 6.52 11.64
CA LYS A 203 10.20 6.46 12.21
C LYS A 203 10.37 5.28 13.17
N ILE A 204 9.35 4.97 13.97
CA ILE A 204 9.39 3.82 14.90
C ILE A 204 9.48 2.51 14.12
N ILE A 205 8.61 2.25 13.15
CA ILE A 205 8.67 0.99 12.38
C ILE A 205 9.96 0.90 11.57
N GLY A 206 10.47 2.02 11.05
CA GLY A 206 11.77 2.09 10.40
C GLY A 206 12.92 1.73 11.35
N GLY A 207 12.90 2.24 12.58
CA GLY A 207 13.88 1.90 13.63
C GLY A 207 13.84 0.42 14.03
N VAL A 208 12.65 -0.16 14.15
CA VAL A 208 12.48 -1.61 14.37
C VAL A 208 13.09 -2.41 13.22
N LEU A 209 12.84 -2.00 11.96
CA LEU A 209 13.42 -2.66 10.79
C LEU A 209 14.95 -2.63 10.83
N VAL A 210 15.56 -1.48 11.08
CA VAL A 210 17.03 -1.32 11.12
C VAL A 210 17.64 -2.19 12.22
N SER A 211 17.01 -2.23 13.39
CA SER A 211 17.45 -3.08 14.50
C SER A 211 17.41 -4.56 14.13
N LEU A 212 16.31 -5.02 13.50
CA LEU A 212 16.17 -6.40 13.04
C LEU A 212 17.19 -6.73 11.93
N GLN A 213 17.35 -5.85 10.95
CA GLN A 213 18.29 -6.03 9.86
C GLN A 213 19.72 -6.16 10.36
N THR A 214 20.13 -5.33 11.33
CA THR A 214 21.46 -5.39 11.93
C THR A 214 21.71 -6.76 12.57
N GLU A 215 20.76 -7.27 13.33
CA GLU A 215 20.87 -8.55 14.01
C GLU A 215 20.86 -9.72 13.01
N ILE A 216 19.96 -9.71 12.06
CA ILE A 216 19.85 -10.72 11.00
C ILE A 216 21.12 -10.75 10.14
N ASN A 217 21.66 -9.60 9.76
CA ASN A 217 22.90 -9.53 8.98
C ASN A 217 24.10 -10.09 9.76
N ARG A 218 24.16 -9.86 11.07
CA ARG A 218 25.16 -10.46 11.95
C ARG A 218 25.07 -11.99 11.90
N TYR A 219 23.89 -12.56 12.06
CA TYR A 219 23.67 -14.01 11.98
C TYR A 219 23.99 -14.59 10.62
N ILE A 220 23.55 -13.97 9.54
CA ILE A 220 23.84 -14.42 8.17
C ILE A 220 25.36 -14.45 7.92
N THR A 221 26.08 -13.43 8.37
CA THR A 221 27.54 -13.35 8.24
C THR A 221 28.22 -14.47 9.00
N MET A 222 27.80 -14.76 10.22
CA MET A 222 28.31 -15.89 11.01
C MET A 222 28.04 -17.23 10.32
N LEU A 223 26.81 -17.47 9.88
CA LEU A 223 26.40 -18.72 9.23
C LEU A 223 27.17 -18.94 7.92
N LYS A 224 27.31 -17.92 7.08
CA LYS A 224 28.06 -17.99 5.82
C LYS A 224 29.55 -18.20 6.03
N SER A 225 30.12 -17.71 7.11
CA SER A 225 31.52 -17.89 7.43
C SER A 225 31.89 -19.29 7.98
N GLY A 226 30.87 -20.04 8.44
CA GLY A 226 31.05 -21.30 9.15
C GLY A 226 31.66 -21.14 10.55
N LYS A 227 31.86 -19.93 11.03
CA LYS A 227 32.42 -19.62 12.36
C LYS A 227 31.31 -19.33 13.37
N TYR A 228 30.71 -20.39 13.86
CA TYR A 228 29.66 -20.34 14.87
C TYR A 228 29.76 -21.52 15.83
N THR A 229 29.24 -21.32 17.05
CA THR A 229 29.15 -22.35 18.09
C THR A 229 27.73 -22.90 18.16
N ILE A 230 27.51 -23.97 18.92
CA ILE A 230 26.17 -24.49 19.24
C ILE A 230 25.34 -23.44 19.97
N ASP A 231 25.94 -22.64 20.82
CA ASP A 231 25.22 -21.58 21.55
C ASP A 231 24.78 -20.45 20.61
N ASP A 232 25.58 -20.12 19.60
CA ASP A 232 25.17 -19.19 18.55
C ASP A 232 23.95 -19.71 17.77
N LEU A 233 23.93 -21.00 17.41
CA LEU A 233 22.77 -21.62 16.75
C LEU A 233 21.52 -21.60 17.63
N ARG A 234 21.68 -21.84 18.93
CA ARG A 234 20.57 -21.74 19.90
C ARG A 234 20.04 -20.33 20.00
N GLU A 235 20.92 -19.32 20.04
CA GLU A 235 20.54 -17.92 20.03
C GLU A 235 19.74 -17.58 18.78
N MET A 236 20.18 -17.99 17.60
CA MET A 236 19.51 -17.77 16.33
C MET A 236 18.13 -18.43 16.26
N ILE A 237 17.98 -19.67 16.78
CA ILE A 237 16.66 -20.32 16.88
C ILE A 237 15.74 -19.56 17.80
N GLN A 238 16.23 -19.07 18.94
CA GLN A 238 15.42 -18.25 19.85
C GLN A 238 14.99 -16.93 19.19
N PHE A 239 15.88 -16.33 18.40
CA PHE A 239 15.57 -15.13 17.64
C PHE A 239 14.43 -15.40 16.63
N LEU A 240 14.53 -16.47 15.83
CA LEU A 240 13.45 -16.87 14.92
C LEU A 240 12.11 -17.05 15.66
N HIS A 241 12.13 -17.76 16.80
CA HIS A 241 10.91 -18.04 17.54
C HIS A 241 10.29 -16.80 18.22
N LYS A 242 11.13 -15.94 18.81
CA LYS A 242 10.67 -14.84 19.67
C LYS A 242 10.53 -13.51 18.93
N LYS A 243 11.33 -13.28 17.88
CA LYS A 243 11.35 -12.01 17.13
C LYS A 243 10.64 -12.10 15.79
N LEU A 244 10.81 -13.20 15.07
CA LEU A 244 10.21 -13.39 13.74
C LEU A 244 8.99 -14.32 13.78
N PHE A 245 8.72 -14.97 14.92
CA PHE A 245 7.60 -15.90 15.10
C PHE A 245 7.57 -17.04 14.10
N VAL A 246 8.74 -17.41 13.56
CA VAL A 246 8.91 -18.57 12.68
C VAL A 246 9.14 -19.80 13.56
N ARG A 247 8.32 -20.82 13.37
CA ARG A 247 8.41 -22.08 14.12
C ARG A 247 8.42 -23.28 13.21
N ASN A 248 9.23 -24.25 13.60
CA ASN A 248 9.27 -25.59 13.01
C ASN A 248 9.65 -26.58 14.09
N GLU A 249 8.78 -27.50 14.43
CA GLU A 249 9.01 -28.50 15.48
C GLU A 249 10.13 -29.48 15.11
N GLU A 250 10.38 -29.69 13.83
CA GLU A 250 11.45 -30.57 13.32
C GLU A 250 12.86 -30.04 13.63
N THR A 251 13.03 -28.76 13.95
CA THR A 251 14.35 -28.18 14.23
C THR A 251 15.07 -28.84 15.40
N LYS A 252 14.33 -29.39 16.37
CA LYS A 252 14.91 -30.12 17.53
C LYS A 252 15.58 -31.46 17.16
N HIS A 253 15.33 -31.96 15.96
CA HIS A 253 15.87 -33.22 15.44
C HIS A 253 17.01 -33.02 14.44
N LEU A 254 17.32 -31.76 14.08
CA LEU A 254 18.36 -31.44 13.12
C LEU A 254 19.74 -31.49 13.76
N GLU A 255 20.70 -32.05 13.07
CA GLU A 255 22.12 -31.92 13.40
C GLU A 255 22.60 -30.48 13.17
N ASP A 256 23.70 -30.08 13.83
CA ASP A 256 24.18 -28.70 13.82
C ASP A 256 24.34 -28.09 12.42
N ALA A 257 24.88 -28.87 11.47
CA ALA A 257 25.05 -28.44 10.08
C ALA A 257 23.73 -28.25 9.35
N GLU A 258 22.74 -29.11 9.59
CA GLU A 258 21.41 -29.03 9.02
C GLU A 258 20.65 -27.84 9.63
N LEU A 259 20.82 -27.62 10.95
CA LEU A 259 20.25 -26.48 11.64
C LEU A 259 20.81 -25.17 11.13
N ALA A 260 22.12 -25.09 10.90
CA ALA A 260 22.76 -23.91 10.31
C ALA A 260 22.21 -23.58 8.90
N LEU A 261 22.01 -24.59 8.06
CA LEU A 261 21.40 -24.43 6.73
C LEU A 261 19.93 -23.97 6.82
N TYR A 262 19.16 -24.54 7.76
CA TYR A 262 17.80 -24.13 8.02
C TYR A 262 17.74 -22.65 8.45
N LEU A 263 18.57 -22.25 9.42
CA LEU A 263 18.67 -20.87 9.91
C LEU A 263 19.03 -19.91 8.77
N LEU A 264 20.01 -20.27 7.94
CA LEU A 264 20.40 -19.44 6.81
C LEU A 264 19.25 -19.23 5.82
N ARG A 265 18.49 -20.27 5.49
CA ARG A 265 17.31 -20.15 4.62
C ARG A 265 16.22 -19.27 5.22
N LYS A 266 16.03 -19.29 6.54
CA LYS A 266 14.99 -18.51 7.22
C LYS A 266 15.40 -17.06 7.49
N LEU A 267 16.69 -16.77 7.55
CA LEU A 267 17.21 -15.42 7.83
C LEU A 267 17.61 -14.68 6.55
N ASN A 268 18.19 -15.36 5.56
CA ASN A 268 18.70 -14.74 4.33
C ASN A 268 17.57 -14.48 3.32
N ARG A 269 16.72 -13.53 3.65
CA ARG A 269 15.53 -13.13 2.87
C ARG A 269 15.17 -11.69 3.13
N PRO A 270 14.32 -11.06 2.28
CA PRO A 270 13.82 -9.72 2.53
C PRO A 270 13.13 -9.62 3.90
N ILE A 271 13.15 -8.43 4.47
CA ILE A 271 12.57 -8.14 5.79
C ILE A 271 11.50 -7.07 5.63
N ARG A 272 10.38 -7.21 6.33
CA ARG A 272 9.37 -6.15 6.46
C ARG A 272 8.92 -5.98 7.90
N VAL A 273 8.64 -4.75 8.26
CA VAL A 273 7.90 -4.40 9.48
C VAL A 273 6.59 -3.75 9.06
N CYS A 274 5.48 -4.30 9.51
CA CYS A 274 4.14 -3.88 9.12
C CYS A 274 3.43 -3.22 10.29
N GLY A 275 2.92 -2.00 10.08
CA GLY A 275 2.01 -1.36 11.02
C GLY A 275 0.66 -2.08 11.02
N MET A 276 0.10 -2.30 12.20
CA MET A 276 -1.21 -2.88 12.40
C MET A 276 -2.05 -1.94 13.25
N VAL A 277 -3.26 -1.66 12.84
CA VAL A 277 -4.21 -0.86 13.62
C VAL A 277 -5.29 -1.77 14.20
N ARG A 278 -5.87 -1.34 15.33
CA ARG A 278 -7.02 -2.04 15.92
C ARG A 278 -8.19 -2.01 14.93
N ASN A 279 -8.84 -3.16 14.77
CA ASN A 279 -9.98 -3.30 13.87
C ASN A 279 -11.16 -2.46 14.38
N SER A 280 -11.65 -1.58 13.50
CA SER A 280 -12.83 -0.73 13.71
C SER A 280 -13.95 -1.01 12.70
N GLY A 281 -13.89 -2.16 12.02
CA GLY A 281 -14.87 -2.55 10.99
C GLY A 281 -14.47 -2.16 9.57
N GLU A 282 -13.26 -1.63 9.37
CA GLU A 282 -12.75 -1.34 8.02
C GLU A 282 -12.30 -2.63 7.32
N PRO A 283 -12.54 -2.76 6.01
CA PRO A 283 -12.07 -3.91 5.24
C PRO A 283 -10.56 -3.86 5.02
N GLY A 284 -9.89 -4.99 5.09
CA GLY A 284 -8.46 -5.10 4.82
C GLY A 284 -7.90 -6.47 5.18
N GLY A 285 -6.61 -6.67 4.90
CA GLY A 285 -5.87 -7.82 5.36
C GLY A 285 -5.60 -7.75 6.87
N GLY A 286 -5.54 -8.91 7.52
CA GLY A 286 -5.25 -9.02 8.95
C GLY A 286 -3.94 -9.75 9.24
N PRO A 287 -3.38 -9.56 10.45
CA PRO A 287 -2.22 -10.28 10.92
C PRO A 287 -2.61 -11.66 11.43
N PHE A 288 -1.96 -12.69 10.89
CA PHE A 288 -2.20 -14.08 11.26
C PHE A 288 -0.88 -14.85 11.39
N ILE A 289 -0.91 -15.96 12.09
CA ILE A 289 0.12 -17.00 12.01
C ILE A 289 -0.42 -18.07 11.07
N ALA A 290 0.29 -18.32 9.99
CA ALA A 290 -0.13 -19.27 8.97
C ALA A 290 0.97 -20.29 8.65
N TYR A 291 0.57 -21.43 8.13
CA TYR A 291 1.48 -22.44 7.61
C TYR A 291 2.07 -22.00 6.27
N ASN A 292 3.38 -22.18 6.14
CA ASN A 292 4.12 -21.99 4.91
C ASN A 292 4.19 -23.30 4.12
N GLN A 293 4.59 -23.22 2.85
CA GLN A 293 4.73 -24.42 1.98
C GLN A 293 5.71 -25.46 2.53
N ASP A 294 6.70 -25.05 3.30
CA ASP A 294 7.72 -25.92 3.90
C ASP A 294 7.32 -26.51 5.27
N GLY A 295 6.05 -26.37 5.66
CA GLY A 295 5.52 -26.86 6.93
C GLY A 295 5.85 -26.01 8.16
N THR A 296 6.60 -24.94 8.00
CA THR A 296 6.83 -23.97 9.10
C THR A 296 5.64 -23.08 9.28
N THR A 297 5.52 -22.41 10.44
CA THR A 297 4.57 -21.33 10.65
C THR A 297 5.28 -19.99 10.74
N SER A 298 4.64 -18.93 10.26
CA SER A 298 5.16 -17.58 10.35
C SER A 298 4.05 -16.53 10.35
N LEU A 299 4.43 -15.28 10.64
CA LEU A 299 3.53 -14.13 10.54
C LEU A 299 3.20 -13.85 9.08
N GLN A 300 1.91 -13.76 8.78
CA GLN A 300 1.39 -13.49 7.45
C GLN A 300 0.27 -12.44 7.51
N ILE A 301 0.10 -11.71 6.42
CA ILE A 301 -1.07 -10.87 6.18
C ILE A 301 -2.01 -11.65 5.28
N LEU A 302 -3.24 -11.89 5.72
CA LEU A 302 -4.25 -12.62 4.97
C LEU A 302 -5.51 -11.77 4.79
N GLU A 303 -6.11 -11.89 3.62
CA GLU A 303 -7.43 -11.30 3.30
C GLU A 303 -8.51 -12.38 3.29
N SER A 304 -9.78 -11.98 3.42
CA SER A 304 -10.92 -12.92 3.42
C SER A 304 -10.97 -13.82 2.18
N SER A 305 -10.51 -13.32 1.03
CA SER A 305 -10.42 -14.10 -0.21
C SER A 305 -9.46 -15.29 -0.15
N GLN A 306 -8.53 -15.28 0.83
CA GLN A 306 -7.53 -16.33 1.04
C GLN A 306 -7.95 -17.34 2.12
N ILE A 307 -9.10 -17.12 2.78
CA ILE A 307 -9.61 -17.93 3.88
C ILE A 307 -10.78 -18.77 3.39
N ASP A 308 -10.78 -20.05 3.72
CA ASP A 308 -11.95 -20.90 3.49
C ASP A 308 -13.05 -20.57 4.52
N MET A 309 -13.90 -19.62 4.17
CA MET A 309 -15.01 -19.15 5.02
C MET A 309 -16.11 -20.21 5.19
N SER A 310 -16.07 -21.33 4.47
CA SER A 310 -16.94 -22.48 4.67
C SER A 310 -16.49 -23.38 5.83
N ASN A 311 -15.20 -23.28 6.20
CA ASN A 311 -14.64 -23.94 7.39
C ASN A 311 -14.95 -23.09 8.64
N PRO A 312 -15.76 -23.59 9.61
CA PRO A 312 -16.16 -22.82 10.78
C PRO A 312 -14.98 -22.32 11.63
N ASP A 313 -13.95 -23.16 11.80
CA ASP A 313 -12.77 -22.81 12.64
C ASP A 313 -11.95 -21.70 11.97
N ALA A 314 -11.72 -21.79 10.66
CA ALA A 314 -10.99 -20.77 9.91
C ALA A 314 -11.77 -19.44 9.89
N LYS A 315 -13.09 -19.50 9.74
CA LYS A 315 -13.99 -18.34 9.81
C LYS A 315 -13.93 -17.67 11.18
N GLU A 316 -14.04 -18.43 12.27
CA GLU A 316 -13.97 -17.91 13.64
C GLU A 316 -12.62 -17.25 13.91
N GLN A 317 -11.50 -17.88 13.51
CA GLN A 317 -10.18 -17.30 13.65
C GLN A 317 -10.03 -15.98 12.87
N PHE A 318 -10.60 -15.90 11.68
CA PHE A 318 -10.58 -14.68 10.87
C PHE A 318 -11.44 -13.58 11.51
N GLU A 319 -12.66 -13.88 11.91
CA GLU A 319 -13.62 -12.93 12.47
C GLU A 319 -13.21 -12.45 13.88
N SER A 320 -12.48 -13.27 14.63
CA SER A 320 -11.95 -12.88 15.94
C SER A 320 -10.69 -12.00 15.88
N GLY A 321 -10.18 -11.70 14.70
CA GLY A 321 -9.01 -10.86 14.51
C GLY A 321 -9.20 -9.47 15.09
N THR A 322 -8.25 -9.03 15.91
CA THR A 322 -8.32 -7.74 16.66
C THR A 322 -7.69 -6.58 15.91
N HIS A 323 -6.92 -6.85 14.86
CA HIS A 323 -6.16 -5.87 14.10
C HIS A 323 -6.31 -6.09 12.60
N PHE A 324 -6.03 -5.05 11.82
CA PHE A 324 -5.88 -5.16 10.37
C PHE A 324 -4.65 -4.37 9.90
N ASN A 325 -4.19 -4.68 8.68
CA ASN A 325 -3.08 -3.98 8.04
C ASN A 325 -3.60 -2.81 7.20
N PRO A 326 -3.25 -1.55 7.53
CA PRO A 326 -3.64 -0.38 6.76
C PRO A 326 -2.77 -0.16 5.51
N VAL A 327 -1.97 -1.13 5.10
CA VAL A 327 -0.93 -1.00 4.09
C VAL A 327 0.07 0.11 4.48
N ASP A 328 0.66 -0.07 5.64
CA ASP A 328 1.70 0.77 6.19
C ASP A 328 2.86 -0.12 6.60
N LEU A 329 3.90 -0.20 5.76
CA LEU A 329 5.00 -1.11 6.00
C LEU A 329 6.34 -0.51 5.52
N VAL A 330 7.42 -1.01 6.10
CA VAL A 330 8.78 -0.67 5.73
C VAL A 330 9.56 -1.95 5.44
N CYS A 331 10.36 -1.93 4.38
CA CYS A 331 11.07 -3.09 3.85
C CYS A 331 12.57 -2.87 3.79
N ALA A 332 13.34 -3.94 4.04
CA ALA A 332 14.76 -4.05 3.71
C ALA A 332 14.93 -5.18 2.68
N VAL A 333 15.44 -4.82 1.51
CA VAL A 333 15.46 -5.70 0.33
C VAL A 333 16.86 -6.03 -0.16
N ARG A 334 17.88 -5.82 0.69
CA ARG A 334 19.29 -6.17 0.42
C ARG A 334 19.81 -7.13 1.46
N ASP A 335 20.73 -7.99 1.04
CA ASP A 335 21.38 -8.95 1.91
C ASP A 335 22.48 -8.33 2.78
N ASN A 336 23.18 -9.15 3.55
CA ASN A 336 24.27 -8.73 4.44
C ASN A 336 25.51 -8.18 3.72
N LYS A 337 25.59 -8.29 2.40
CA LYS A 337 26.63 -7.69 1.55
C LYS A 337 26.13 -6.45 0.78
N GLY A 338 24.87 -6.08 0.96
CA GLY A 338 24.25 -4.98 0.23
C GLY A 338 23.76 -5.34 -1.17
N GLU A 339 23.72 -6.63 -1.53
CA GLU A 339 23.19 -7.09 -2.80
C GLU A 339 21.67 -7.21 -2.74
N LYS A 340 20.98 -6.80 -3.80
CA LYS A 340 19.51 -6.87 -3.87
C LYS A 340 19.04 -8.31 -3.91
N TYR A 341 17.99 -8.61 -3.13
CA TYR A 341 17.22 -9.83 -3.33
C TYR A 341 16.40 -9.74 -4.61
N ASP A 342 16.24 -10.87 -5.31
CA ASP A 342 15.31 -11.03 -6.43
C ASP A 342 13.92 -11.32 -5.85
N LEU A 343 13.11 -10.26 -5.62
CA LEU A 343 11.87 -10.36 -4.87
C LEU A 343 10.85 -11.37 -5.43
N PRO A 344 10.70 -11.56 -6.75
CA PRO A 344 9.82 -12.59 -7.30
C PRO A 344 10.11 -14.02 -6.82
N LYS A 345 11.33 -14.32 -6.37
CA LYS A 345 11.67 -15.64 -5.81
C LYS A 345 11.06 -15.94 -4.44
N TYR A 346 10.57 -14.90 -3.77
CA TYR A 346 10.00 -14.99 -2.41
C TYR A 346 8.47 -14.95 -2.40
N VAL A 347 7.85 -15.07 -3.58
CA VAL A 347 6.40 -15.10 -3.76
C VAL A 347 5.87 -16.52 -3.58
N ASP A 348 4.84 -16.69 -2.75
CA ASP A 348 4.05 -17.91 -2.73
C ASP A 348 3.00 -17.87 -3.85
N LYS A 349 3.31 -18.50 -4.97
CA LYS A 349 2.45 -18.50 -6.17
C LYS A 349 1.11 -19.22 -5.95
N ASN A 350 1.00 -20.07 -4.92
CA ASN A 350 -0.24 -20.80 -4.61
C ASN A 350 -1.29 -19.94 -3.89
N THR A 351 -0.95 -18.71 -3.51
CA THR A 351 -1.86 -17.77 -2.83
C THR A 351 -2.58 -16.82 -3.79
N GLY A 352 -2.40 -16.97 -5.09
CA GLY A 352 -3.25 -16.32 -6.08
C GLY A 352 -4.69 -16.83 -6.02
N PHE A 353 -5.64 -16.09 -6.55
CA PHE A 353 -7.06 -16.49 -6.54
C PHE A 353 -7.77 -16.09 -7.84
N ILE A 354 -8.89 -16.76 -8.09
CA ILE A 354 -9.74 -16.48 -9.26
C ILE A 354 -10.81 -15.48 -8.85
N SER A 355 -10.91 -14.35 -9.55
CA SER A 355 -11.99 -13.39 -9.42
C SER A 355 -12.97 -13.49 -10.59
N LEU A 356 -14.26 -13.43 -10.27
CA LEU A 356 -15.31 -13.38 -11.27
C LEU A 356 -15.51 -11.91 -11.68
N LYS A 357 -15.45 -11.66 -12.96
CA LYS A 357 -15.63 -10.34 -13.58
C LYS A 357 -16.63 -10.44 -14.72
N SER A 358 -17.00 -9.30 -15.28
CA SER A 358 -17.80 -9.27 -16.50
C SER A 358 -17.20 -8.28 -17.50
N LYS A 359 -17.34 -8.59 -18.77
CA LYS A 359 -17.00 -7.68 -19.88
C LYS A 359 -18.03 -7.79 -20.98
N ASN A 360 -18.66 -6.67 -21.34
CA ASN A 360 -19.71 -6.60 -22.39
C ASN A 360 -20.86 -7.60 -22.11
N GLY A 361 -21.28 -7.71 -20.85
CA GLY A 361 -22.36 -8.62 -20.44
C GLY A 361 -22.00 -10.11 -20.39
N ARG A 362 -20.74 -10.47 -20.64
CA ARG A 362 -20.24 -11.84 -20.57
C ARG A 362 -19.39 -12.02 -19.30
N GLU A 363 -19.65 -13.09 -18.56
CA GLU A 363 -18.84 -13.45 -17.39
C GLU A 363 -17.46 -13.98 -17.83
N LEU A 364 -16.45 -13.67 -17.02
CA LEU A 364 -15.11 -14.19 -17.17
C LEU A 364 -14.46 -14.45 -15.81
N LYS A 365 -13.52 -15.36 -15.80
CA LYS A 365 -12.62 -15.62 -14.68
C LYS A 365 -11.29 -14.93 -14.94
N ALA A 366 -10.79 -14.18 -13.97
CA ALA A 366 -9.48 -13.54 -14.02
C ALA A 366 -8.61 -14.05 -12.86
N LEU A 367 -7.37 -14.43 -13.16
CA LEU A 367 -6.39 -14.78 -12.15
C LEU A 367 -5.84 -13.48 -11.54
N GLU A 368 -6.00 -13.35 -10.24
CA GLU A 368 -5.31 -12.34 -9.43
C GLU A 368 -4.02 -12.97 -8.88
N LEU A 369 -2.89 -12.33 -9.12
CA LEU A 369 -1.62 -12.76 -8.56
C LEU A 369 -1.62 -12.63 -7.03
N PRO A 370 -0.76 -13.37 -6.29
CA PRO A 370 -0.62 -13.20 -4.85
C PRO A 370 -0.47 -11.73 -4.49
N GLY A 371 -1.34 -11.22 -3.61
CA GLY A 371 -1.38 -9.80 -3.25
C GLY A 371 -0.02 -9.29 -2.74
N LEU A 372 0.32 -8.03 -3.01
CA LEU A 372 1.64 -7.48 -2.77
C LEU A 372 2.13 -7.69 -1.34
N TRP A 373 1.29 -7.39 -0.36
CA TRP A 373 1.60 -7.56 1.07
C TRP A 373 1.10 -8.88 1.67
N ASN A 374 0.47 -9.72 0.87
CA ASN A 374 0.01 -11.06 1.25
C ASN A 374 1.03 -12.10 0.74
N GLY A 375 0.61 -12.96 -0.19
CA GLY A 375 1.45 -14.03 -0.72
C GLY A 375 2.68 -13.59 -1.50
N ALA A 376 2.71 -12.37 -2.06
CA ALA A 376 3.91 -11.86 -2.74
C ALA A 376 5.08 -11.60 -1.78
N MET A 377 4.80 -11.36 -0.50
CA MET A 377 5.80 -11.21 0.57
C MET A 377 5.77 -12.38 1.56
N SER A 378 5.26 -13.53 1.16
CA SER A 378 5.07 -14.71 2.04
C SER A 378 6.39 -15.20 2.62
N ASP A 379 7.44 -15.28 1.81
CA ASP A 379 8.75 -15.79 2.24
C ASP A 379 9.67 -14.69 2.81
N TRP A 380 9.11 -13.58 3.26
CA TRP A 380 9.85 -12.51 3.91
C TRP A 380 9.88 -12.71 5.42
N SER A 381 10.97 -12.28 6.07
CA SER A 381 10.97 -12.09 7.53
C SER A 381 10.02 -10.96 7.87
N THR A 382 9.03 -11.24 8.72
CA THR A 382 7.92 -10.32 9.00
C THR A 382 7.78 -10.04 10.49
N VAL A 383 7.61 -8.78 10.86
CA VAL A 383 7.26 -8.34 12.21
C VAL A 383 6.07 -7.39 12.14
N PHE A 384 5.14 -7.54 13.08
CA PHE A 384 3.99 -6.65 13.24
C PHE A 384 4.20 -5.70 14.41
N VAL A 385 3.85 -4.43 14.20
CA VAL A 385 3.90 -3.39 15.23
C VAL A 385 2.52 -2.73 15.30
N GLU A 386 1.90 -2.69 16.49
CA GLU A 386 0.67 -1.92 16.67
C GLU A 386 0.96 -0.43 16.50
N VAL A 387 0.21 0.23 15.64
CA VAL A 387 0.25 1.66 15.40
C VAL A 387 -1.12 2.27 15.70
N PRO A 388 -1.20 3.55 16.12
CA PRO A 388 -2.48 4.16 16.46
C PRO A 388 -3.38 4.35 15.24
N ALA A 389 -4.68 4.34 15.46
CA ALA A 389 -5.69 4.51 14.40
C ALA A 389 -5.53 5.83 13.63
N GLU A 390 -4.97 6.85 14.25
CA GLU A 390 -4.66 8.15 13.64
C GLU A 390 -3.68 8.07 12.46
N THR A 391 -2.94 6.96 12.32
CA THR A 391 -2.08 6.72 11.15
C THR A 391 -2.85 6.20 9.94
N PHE A 392 -4.14 5.88 10.09
CA PHE A 392 -4.97 5.31 9.04
C PHE A 392 -6.19 6.16 8.74
N ASN A 393 -6.12 6.93 7.66
CA ASN A 393 -7.16 7.86 7.21
C ASN A 393 -7.36 7.77 5.69
N PRO A 394 -7.80 6.62 5.17
CA PRO A 394 -7.92 6.43 3.72
C PRO A 394 -9.09 7.22 3.14
N VAL A 395 -8.92 7.66 1.90
CA VAL A 395 -9.98 8.23 1.08
C VAL A 395 -10.42 7.18 0.06
N LYS A 396 -11.44 6.41 0.39
CA LYS A 396 -12.01 5.39 -0.51
C LYS A 396 -13.00 5.98 -1.50
N THR A 397 -13.79 6.95 -1.04
CA THR A 397 -14.76 7.71 -1.83
C THR A 397 -14.57 9.21 -1.61
N VAL A 398 -15.14 10.03 -2.49
CA VAL A 398 -15.11 11.49 -2.33
C VAL A 398 -15.75 11.95 -1.02
N ASN A 399 -16.72 11.20 -0.48
CA ASN A 399 -17.37 11.49 0.79
C ASN A 399 -16.43 11.38 2.00
N ASP A 400 -15.36 10.58 1.89
CA ASP A 400 -14.37 10.48 2.98
C ASP A 400 -13.63 11.79 3.21
N LEU A 401 -13.52 12.65 2.18
CA LEU A 401 -12.97 14.00 2.31
C LEU A 401 -13.83 14.94 3.18
N LEU A 402 -15.08 14.55 3.50
CA LEU A 402 -15.95 15.25 4.44
C LEU A 402 -15.67 14.91 5.91
N ARG A 403 -14.89 13.86 6.16
CA ARG A 403 -14.53 13.46 7.53
C ARG A 403 -13.64 14.51 8.20
N PRO A 404 -13.76 14.72 9.53
CA PRO A 404 -12.98 15.72 10.26
C PRO A 404 -11.47 15.62 10.05
N GLN A 405 -10.97 14.42 9.78
CA GLN A 405 -9.55 14.17 9.54
C GLN A 405 -9.03 14.85 8.26
N HIS A 406 -9.92 15.11 7.30
CA HIS A 406 -9.56 15.69 6.00
C HIS A 406 -9.97 17.17 5.85
N GLN A 407 -10.58 17.76 6.90
CA GLN A 407 -11.07 19.14 6.88
C GLN A 407 -10.09 20.16 7.43
#